data_fdc874789973e4f1c49f24d6b9ee23d9
#
_entry.id   fdc874789973e4f1c49f24d6b9ee23d9
#
_cell.length_a   1.000
_cell.length_b   1.000
_cell.length_c   1.000
_cell.angle_alpha   90.00
_cell.angle_beta   90.00
_cell.angle_gamma   90.00
#
_symmetry.space_group_name_H-M   'P 1'
#
loop_
_entity.id
_entity.type
_entity.pdbx_description
1 polymer ?
#
loop_
_entity_poly.entity_id
_entity_poly.type
_entity_poly.pdbx_seq_one_letter_code
_entity_poly.pdbx_strand_id
1 'polypeptide(L)'
;MTTKVHEKNIDGKTKLVGLLATPIGHSLSPRMHNLGYTLTGLNYAYLAFEVGNDELEATVKGFKSAGVAGFNVSMPNKMKVLDYLDELDDSAKYARASNTVVNRDGKLIGYNTDGLGYVRNLIEHGVKLEDQKVTLVGSGGAATPIAIQLAQSGIREISIFARNDAFFVQAEENVNYINNEMKEFGVKATVFPLEDKEAFRREIAESAILANGTSLGMKPLDHLSIIDDTLDVLRKDLVVTDVVYNPQKSKLLSQAEEAGAKAINGLGMMLWQGALAFKLFTGVDMPIGQVKEILFGND
;
A
#
# COMPACT_ATOMS: atom_id res chain seq x y z
N MET A 1 -13.64 -23.05 23.19
CA MET A 1 -12.28 -23.50 23.54
C MET A 1 -11.41 -22.28 23.68
N THR A 2 -10.95 -21.93 24.86
CA THR A 2 -10.04 -20.81 25.10
C THR A 2 -8.67 -21.20 24.51
N THR A 3 -8.33 -20.60 23.38
CA THR A 3 -6.99 -20.73 22.80
C THR A 3 -6.00 -20.16 23.83
N LYS A 4 -5.21 -21.01 24.48
CA LYS A 4 -4.08 -20.53 25.29
C LYS A 4 -3.15 -19.78 24.35
N VAL A 5 -3.13 -18.46 24.45
CA VAL A 5 -2.10 -17.64 23.82
C VAL A 5 -0.80 -18.04 24.52
N HIS A 6 0.09 -18.74 23.82
CA HIS A 6 1.42 -19.01 24.32
C HIS A 6 2.12 -17.65 24.49
N GLU A 7 2.55 -17.32 25.70
CA GLU A 7 3.39 -16.16 25.94
C GLU A 7 4.62 -16.26 25.04
N LYS A 8 4.83 -15.21 24.24
CA LYS A 8 5.98 -15.14 23.34
C LYS A 8 7.23 -14.93 24.19
N ASN A 9 8.04 -15.96 24.35
CA ASN A 9 9.31 -15.84 25.05
C ASN A 9 10.32 -15.15 24.13
N ILE A 10 10.71 -13.92 24.49
CA ILE A 10 11.82 -13.21 23.86
C ILE A 10 13.10 -13.68 24.53
N ASP A 11 14.05 -14.18 23.76
CA ASP A 11 15.35 -14.69 24.20
C ASP A 11 16.51 -14.16 23.33
N GLY A 12 17.74 -14.58 23.62
CA GLY A 12 18.93 -14.16 22.84
C GLY A 12 18.97 -14.63 21.39
N LYS A 13 18.02 -15.45 20.94
CA LYS A 13 17.87 -15.90 19.55
C LYS A 13 16.73 -15.20 18.82
N THR A 14 15.96 -14.36 19.50
CA THR A 14 14.84 -13.64 18.89
C THR A 14 15.35 -12.65 17.86
N LYS A 15 14.87 -12.79 16.63
CA LYS A 15 15.18 -11.88 15.54
C LYS A 15 14.31 -10.64 15.60
N LEU A 16 14.91 -9.46 15.48
CA LEU A 16 14.19 -8.19 15.46
C LEU A 16 13.80 -7.83 14.03
N VAL A 17 12.56 -7.36 13.87
CA VAL A 17 12.07 -6.65 12.68
C VAL A 17 11.53 -5.29 13.14
N GLY A 18 11.80 -4.23 12.39
CA GLY A 18 11.38 -2.88 12.72
C GLY A 18 10.31 -2.30 11.80
N LEU A 19 9.73 -1.16 12.20
CA LEU A 19 9.00 -0.25 11.33
C LEU A 19 9.53 1.17 11.59
N LEU A 20 9.97 1.86 10.53
CA LEU A 20 10.52 3.22 10.58
C LEU A 20 9.52 4.21 9.93
N ALA A 21 8.96 5.11 10.71
CA ALA A 21 8.05 6.17 10.23
C ALA A 21 7.85 7.25 11.29
N THR A 22 7.27 8.40 10.89
CA THR A 22 6.77 9.43 11.81
C THR A 22 5.56 10.15 11.21
N PRO A 23 4.43 10.30 11.95
CA PRO A 23 4.11 9.69 13.25
C PRO A 23 3.83 8.19 13.12
N ILE A 24 4.10 7.39 14.16
CA ILE A 24 4.06 5.92 14.09
C ILE A 24 3.03 5.27 15.02
N GLY A 25 2.57 5.97 16.06
CA GLY A 25 1.77 5.40 17.15
C GLY A 25 0.45 4.75 16.75
N HIS A 26 -0.08 5.06 15.57
CA HIS A 26 -1.34 4.53 15.05
C HIS A 26 -1.18 3.24 14.21
N SER A 27 0.05 2.79 13.97
CA SER A 27 0.31 1.65 13.09
C SER A 27 -0.18 0.32 13.67
N LEU A 28 -0.88 -0.45 12.82
CA LEU A 28 -1.32 -1.81 13.15
C LEU A 28 -0.27 -2.87 12.81
N SER A 29 0.81 -2.52 12.10
CA SER A 29 1.85 -3.47 11.68
C SER A 29 2.48 -4.25 12.84
N PRO A 30 2.79 -3.65 14.02
CA PRO A 30 3.33 -4.43 15.14
C PRO A 30 2.38 -5.51 15.64
N ARG A 31 1.08 -5.19 15.74
CA ARG A 31 0.07 -6.18 16.15
C ARG A 31 -0.05 -7.31 15.15
N MET A 32 -0.11 -6.97 13.86
CA MET A 32 -0.26 -7.93 12.76
C MET A 32 0.94 -8.87 12.67
N HIS A 33 2.16 -8.35 12.61
CA HIS A 33 3.36 -9.17 12.47
C HIS A 33 3.62 -10.04 13.71
N ASN A 34 3.48 -9.48 14.92
CA ASN A 34 3.69 -10.26 16.15
C ASN A 34 2.65 -11.37 16.31
N LEU A 35 1.38 -11.13 15.89
CA LEU A 35 0.37 -12.18 15.82
C LEU A 35 0.76 -13.27 14.79
N GLY A 36 1.20 -12.86 13.61
CA GLY A 36 1.71 -13.78 12.58
C GLY A 36 2.87 -14.65 13.09
N TYR A 37 3.84 -14.06 13.80
CA TYR A 37 4.94 -14.81 14.40
C TYR A 37 4.45 -15.80 15.48
N THR A 38 3.46 -15.41 16.29
CA THR A 38 2.87 -16.30 17.28
C THR A 38 2.15 -17.48 16.66
N LEU A 39 1.34 -17.23 15.62
CA LEU A 39 0.58 -18.27 14.91
C LEU A 39 1.48 -19.26 14.14
N THR A 40 2.64 -18.78 13.67
CA THR A 40 3.59 -19.61 12.92
C THR A 40 4.71 -20.21 13.78
N GLY A 41 4.77 -19.88 15.08
CA GLY A 41 5.81 -20.36 15.99
C GLY A 41 7.20 -19.77 15.72
N LEU A 42 7.29 -18.64 14.99
CA LEU A 42 8.55 -18.02 14.66
C LEU A 42 9.09 -17.16 15.83
N ASN A 43 10.38 -17.30 16.12
CA ASN A 43 11.05 -16.51 17.17
C ASN A 43 11.51 -15.14 16.61
N TYR A 44 10.54 -14.27 16.35
CA TYR A 44 10.72 -12.91 15.86
C TYR A 44 9.97 -11.92 16.74
N ALA A 45 10.44 -10.69 16.82
CA ALA A 45 9.76 -9.56 17.44
C ALA A 45 9.67 -8.40 16.45
N TYR A 46 8.50 -7.77 16.37
CA TYR A 46 8.27 -6.61 15.52
C TYR A 46 7.99 -5.39 16.37
N LEU A 47 8.78 -4.34 16.22
CA LEU A 47 8.65 -3.08 16.95
C LEU A 47 8.53 -1.89 16.00
N ALA A 48 7.84 -0.84 16.44
CA ALA A 48 7.77 0.43 15.74
C ALA A 48 8.77 1.42 16.35
N PHE A 49 9.45 2.17 15.48
CA PHE A 49 10.43 3.19 15.83
C PHE A 49 10.02 4.49 15.17
N GLU A 50 9.83 5.54 15.96
CA GLU A 50 9.53 6.87 15.44
C GLU A 50 10.80 7.49 14.88
N VAL A 51 10.91 7.47 13.55
CA VAL A 51 12.11 7.89 12.79
C VAL A 51 11.66 8.73 11.61
N GLY A 52 12.14 9.96 11.54
CA GLY A 52 11.98 10.85 10.39
C GLY A 52 13.16 10.77 9.42
N ASN A 53 13.14 11.62 8.39
CA ASN A 53 14.22 11.65 7.38
C ASN A 53 15.59 12.02 7.97
N ASP A 54 15.62 12.80 9.06
CA ASP A 54 16.86 13.29 9.66
C ASP A 54 17.62 12.18 10.41
N GLU A 55 16.86 11.26 11.06
CA GLU A 55 17.45 10.14 11.81
C GLU A 55 17.56 8.86 10.98
N LEU A 56 17.00 8.85 9.76
CA LEU A 56 16.86 7.64 8.94
C LEU A 56 18.21 6.98 8.64
N GLU A 57 19.22 7.75 8.20
CA GLU A 57 20.54 7.23 7.85
C GLU A 57 21.21 6.52 9.02
N ALA A 58 21.23 7.17 10.18
CA ALA A 58 21.84 6.62 11.39
C ALA A 58 21.11 5.35 11.84
N THR A 59 19.76 5.35 11.77
CA THR A 59 18.92 4.19 12.14
C THR A 59 19.17 3.00 11.20
N VAL A 60 19.17 3.23 9.89
CA VAL A 60 19.41 2.16 8.88
C VAL A 60 20.81 1.55 9.07
N LYS A 61 21.84 2.39 9.25
CA LYS A 61 23.21 1.91 9.53
C LYS A 61 23.28 1.13 10.85
N GLY A 62 22.61 1.61 11.90
CA GLY A 62 22.53 0.94 13.19
C GLY A 62 21.83 -0.42 13.09
N PHE A 63 20.71 -0.51 12.39
CA PHE A 63 19.98 -1.75 12.17
C PHE A 63 20.80 -2.77 11.37
N LYS A 64 21.50 -2.30 10.32
CA LYS A 64 22.43 -3.13 9.55
C LYS A 64 23.53 -3.71 10.45
N SER A 65 24.19 -2.87 11.25
CA SER A 65 25.30 -3.26 12.12
C SER A 65 24.87 -4.17 13.27
N ALA A 66 23.64 -3.98 13.79
CA ALA A 66 23.06 -4.81 14.86
C ALA A 66 22.50 -6.14 14.35
N GLY A 67 22.52 -6.40 13.04
CA GLY A 67 22.00 -7.63 12.45
C GLY A 67 20.47 -7.75 12.56
N VAL A 68 19.74 -6.62 12.56
CA VAL A 68 18.26 -6.61 12.50
C VAL A 68 17.83 -7.34 11.23
N ALA A 69 16.87 -8.28 11.32
CA ALA A 69 16.49 -9.15 10.22
C ALA A 69 15.89 -8.40 9.02
N GLY A 70 15.28 -7.25 9.29
CA GLY A 70 14.73 -6.35 8.29
C GLY A 70 13.82 -5.31 8.94
N PHE A 71 13.24 -4.43 8.12
CA PHE A 71 12.34 -3.41 8.61
C PHE A 71 11.39 -2.93 7.51
N ASN A 72 10.17 -2.60 7.91
CA ASN A 72 9.29 -1.83 7.05
C ASN A 72 9.61 -0.34 7.15
N VAL A 73 9.26 0.39 6.10
CA VAL A 73 9.40 1.84 6.00
C VAL A 73 8.08 2.45 5.59
N SER A 74 7.65 3.48 6.32
CA SER A 74 6.46 4.25 5.95
C SER A 74 6.82 5.74 5.82
N MET A 75 5.80 6.59 5.68
CA MET A 75 6.03 8.03 5.51
C MET A 75 6.82 8.63 6.67
N PRO A 76 7.70 9.60 6.40
CA PRO A 76 8.04 10.15 5.08
C PRO A 76 9.18 9.41 4.37
N ASN A 77 9.66 8.30 4.88
CA ASN A 77 10.96 7.70 4.62
C ASN A 77 11.07 6.83 3.36
N LYS A 78 9.93 6.44 2.72
CA LYS A 78 9.90 5.41 1.65
C LYS A 78 10.79 5.70 0.44
N MET A 79 10.93 6.96 0.05
CA MET A 79 11.82 7.36 -1.04
C MET A 79 13.26 7.53 -0.53
N LYS A 80 13.42 8.20 0.60
CA LYS A 80 14.75 8.53 1.14
C LYS A 80 15.55 7.30 1.56
N VAL A 81 14.88 6.24 2.00
CA VAL A 81 15.57 5.00 2.41
C VAL A 81 16.38 4.36 1.28
N LEU A 82 16.02 4.60 0.01
CA LEU A 82 16.72 4.05 -1.15
C LEU A 82 18.20 4.42 -1.17
N ASP A 83 18.55 5.62 -0.67
CA ASP A 83 19.93 6.12 -0.61
C ASP A 83 20.84 5.29 0.32
N TYR A 84 20.27 4.47 1.18
CA TYR A 84 20.95 3.72 2.22
C TYR A 84 20.90 2.21 2.03
N LEU A 85 20.36 1.74 0.88
CA LEU A 85 20.22 0.33 0.56
C LEU A 85 21.34 -0.16 -0.36
N ASP A 86 21.74 -1.42 -0.22
CA ASP A 86 22.77 -2.02 -1.06
C ASP A 86 22.21 -2.50 -2.40
N GLU A 87 20.95 -2.95 -2.42
CA GLU A 87 20.24 -3.43 -3.61
C GLU A 87 18.76 -3.06 -3.58
N LEU A 88 18.16 -2.98 -4.75
CA LEU A 88 16.72 -2.82 -4.93
C LEU A 88 16.18 -3.99 -5.76
N ASP A 89 15.12 -4.61 -5.25
CA ASP A 89 14.27 -5.50 -6.04
C ASP A 89 13.51 -4.70 -7.12
N ASP A 90 13.07 -5.35 -8.17
CA ASP A 90 12.34 -4.67 -9.25
C ASP A 90 11.08 -3.97 -8.75
N SER A 91 10.40 -4.52 -7.74
CA SER A 91 9.25 -3.87 -7.12
C SER A 91 9.59 -2.49 -6.51
N ALA A 92 10.75 -2.35 -5.86
CA ALA A 92 11.21 -1.07 -5.32
C ALA A 92 11.79 -0.14 -6.39
N LYS A 93 12.47 -0.70 -7.41
CA LYS A 93 12.99 0.08 -8.54
C LYS A 93 11.85 0.75 -9.31
N TYR A 94 10.85 -0.02 -9.75
CA TYR A 94 9.71 0.51 -10.47
C TYR A 94 8.90 1.51 -9.62
N ALA A 95 8.64 1.19 -8.35
CA ALA A 95 7.92 2.09 -7.45
C ALA A 95 8.72 3.34 -7.06
N ARG A 96 10.05 3.35 -7.29
CA ARG A 96 10.98 4.42 -6.85
C ARG A 96 10.84 4.71 -5.34
N ALA A 97 10.48 3.68 -4.59
CA ALA A 97 10.25 3.74 -3.15
C ALA A 97 10.33 2.33 -2.55
N SER A 98 10.81 2.21 -1.32
CA SER A 98 10.81 0.95 -0.58
C SER A 98 9.96 1.07 0.68
N ASN A 99 9.04 0.12 0.89
CA ASN A 99 8.30 -0.02 2.14
C ASN A 99 8.78 -1.22 2.97
N THR A 100 9.68 -2.04 2.42
CA THR A 100 10.17 -3.26 3.07
C THR A 100 11.65 -3.44 2.74
N VAL A 101 12.49 -3.56 3.76
CA VAL A 101 13.94 -3.79 3.63
C VAL A 101 14.30 -5.06 4.36
N VAL A 102 14.97 -5.97 3.65
CA VAL A 102 15.44 -7.25 4.22
C VAL A 102 16.94 -7.20 4.37
N ASN A 103 17.44 -7.61 5.52
CA ASN A 103 18.88 -7.78 5.76
C ASN A 103 19.25 -9.24 5.47
N ARG A 104 19.98 -9.47 4.39
CA ARG A 104 20.55 -10.77 4.04
C ARG A 104 22.04 -10.74 4.25
N ASP A 105 22.49 -11.27 5.38
CA ASP A 105 23.93 -11.39 5.73
C ASP A 105 24.68 -10.05 5.65
N GLY A 106 24.06 -8.98 6.16
CA GLY A 106 24.63 -7.64 6.16
C GLY A 106 24.37 -6.83 4.88
N LYS A 107 23.64 -7.38 3.90
CA LYS A 107 23.21 -6.69 2.68
C LYS A 107 21.74 -6.28 2.80
N LEU A 108 21.47 -4.99 2.70
CA LEU A 108 20.12 -4.44 2.75
C LEU A 108 19.50 -4.41 1.36
N ILE A 109 18.41 -5.17 1.18
CA ILE A 109 17.69 -5.25 -0.09
C ILE A 109 16.31 -4.63 0.08
N GLY A 110 15.99 -3.61 -0.73
CA GLY A 110 14.70 -2.91 -0.71
C GLY A 110 13.66 -3.55 -1.62
N TYR A 111 12.45 -3.66 -1.11
CA TYR A 111 11.24 -4.13 -1.81
C TYR A 111 10.12 -3.12 -1.67
N ASN A 112 9.12 -3.20 -2.56
CA ASN A 112 7.85 -2.50 -2.39
C ASN A 112 6.69 -3.49 -2.46
N THR A 113 5.98 -3.67 -1.34
CA THR A 113 4.85 -4.58 -1.23
C THR A 113 3.48 -3.88 -1.30
N ASP A 114 3.43 -2.55 -1.38
CA ASP A 114 2.17 -1.79 -1.36
C ASP A 114 1.32 -2.07 -2.60
N GLY A 115 1.92 -1.95 -3.79
CA GLY A 115 1.20 -2.19 -5.05
C GLY A 115 0.69 -3.62 -5.16
N LEU A 116 1.55 -4.61 -4.84
CA LEU A 116 1.14 -6.02 -4.81
C LEU A 116 0.04 -6.28 -3.79
N GLY A 117 0.10 -5.63 -2.63
CA GLY A 117 -0.95 -5.73 -1.61
C GLY A 117 -2.29 -5.20 -2.12
N TYR A 118 -2.27 -4.08 -2.83
CA TYR A 118 -3.47 -3.51 -3.46
C TYR A 118 -4.07 -4.45 -4.52
N VAL A 119 -3.25 -4.93 -5.45
CA VAL A 119 -3.70 -5.86 -6.51
C VAL A 119 -4.23 -7.16 -5.93
N ARG A 120 -3.58 -7.72 -4.91
CA ARG A 120 -4.07 -8.92 -4.21
C ARG A 120 -5.44 -8.71 -3.56
N ASN A 121 -5.65 -7.54 -2.95
CA ASN A 121 -6.95 -7.17 -2.39
C ASN A 121 -8.05 -7.15 -3.47
N LEU A 122 -7.77 -6.58 -4.64
CA LEU A 122 -8.72 -6.57 -5.76
C LEU A 122 -9.06 -7.99 -6.24
N ILE A 123 -8.04 -8.83 -6.45
CA ILE A 123 -8.21 -10.21 -6.92
C ILE A 123 -9.03 -11.04 -5.92
N GLU A 124 -8.77 -10.91 -4.62
CA GLU A 124 -9.50 -11.57 -3.55
C GLU A 124 -10.99 -11.21 -3.57
N HIS A 125 -11.31 -9.97 -3.96
CA HIS A 125 -12.69 -9.52 -4.17
C HIS A 125 -13.26 -9.87 -5.55
N GLY A 126 -12.57 -10.70 -6.35
CA GLY A 126 -13.04 -11.16 -7.66
C GLY A 126 -13.01 -10.08 -8.76
N VAL A 127 -12.20 -9.03 -8.59
CA VAL A 127 -12.03 -7.99 -9.60
C VAL A 127 -11.05 -8.48 -10.68
N LYS A 128 -11.47 -8.40 -11.94
CA LYS A 128 -10.61 -8.66 -13.10
C LYS A 128 -9.83 -7.39 -13.43
N LEU A 129 -8.55 -7.54 -13.71
CA LEU A 129 -7.66 -6.42 -14.08
C LEU A 129 -7.30 -6.44 -15.55
N GLU A 130 -7.20 -7.63 -16.14
CA GLU A 130 -6.79 -7.79 -17.53
C GLU A 130 -7.68 -7.00 -18.49
N ASP A 131 -7.04 -6.20 -19.35
CA ASP A 131 -7.67 -5.32 -20.36
C ASP A 131 -8.64 -4.26 -19.79
N GLN A 132 -8.56 -3.94 -18.51
CA GLN A 132 -9.42 -2.94 -17.88
C GLN A 132 -8.79 -1.54 -17.98
N LYS A 133 -9.66 -0.52 -17.91
CA LYS A 133 -9.28 0.87 -17.64
C LYS A 133 -9.49 1.17 -16.15
N VAL A 134 -8.57 1.91 -15.56
CA VAL A 134 -8.59 2.34 -14.16
C VAL A 134 -8.46 3.86 -14.08
N THR A 135 -9.32 4.51 -13.31
CA THR A 135 -9.13 5.88 -12.88
C THR A 135 -8.58 5.88 -11.45
N LEU A 136 -7.36 6.42 -11.27
CA LEU A 136 -6.68 6.54 -9.99
C LEU A 136 -6.60 8.01 -9.57
N VAL A 137 -7.03 8.32 -8.36
CA VAL A 137 -6.87 9.66 -7.77
C VAL A 137 -5.70 9.64 -6.79
N GLY A 138 -4.72 10.51 -7.04
CA GLY A 138 -3.50 10.65 -6.25
C GLY A 138 -2.23 10.22 -7.00
N SER A 139 -1.09 10.71 -6.50
CA SER A 139 0.26 10.43 -7.04
C SER A 139 1.31 10.26 -5.94
N GLY A 140 0.88 10.23 -4.67
CA GLY A 140 1.76 10.12 -3.52
C GLY A 140 2.23 8.69 -3.22
N GLY A 141 2.76 8.49 -1.99
CA GLY A 141 3.43 7.25 -1.57
C GLY A 141 2.60 5.97 -1.56
N ALA A 142 1.26 6.04 -1.65
CA ALA A 142 0.39 4.88 -1.88
C ALA A 142 -0.02 4.76 -3.35
N ALA A 143 -0.39 5.88 -3.98
CA ALA A 143 -0.87 5.90 -5.35
C ALA A 143 0.20 5.50 -6.37
N THR A 144 1.46 5.96 -6.21
CA THR A 144 2.56 5.61 -7.12
C THR A 144 2.77 4.10 -7.23
N PRO A 145 3.02 3.33 -6.15
CA PRO A 145 3.19 1.88 -6.26
C PRO A 145 1.92 1.17 -6.75
N ILE A 146 0.72 1.71 -6.48
CA ILE A 146 -0.53 1.19 -7.02
C ILE A 146 -0.55 1.35 -8.55
N ALA A 147 -0.24 2.55 -9.08
CA ALA A 147 -0.20 2.80 -10.52
C ALA A 147 0.78 1.86 -11.24
N ILE A 148 1.98 1.72 -10.68
CA ILE A 148 3.03 0.83 -11.20
C ILE A 148 2.57 -0.63 -11.20
N GLN A 149 2.01 -1.11 -10.09
CA GLN A 149 1.58 -2.50 -9.99
C GLN A 149 0.37 -2.81 -10.88
N LEU A 150 -0.56 -1.86 -11.01
CA LEU A 150 -1.68 -1.99 -11.95
C LEU A 150 -1.15 -2.13 -13.38
N ALA A 151 -0.15 -1.31 -13.78
CA ALA A 151 0.47 -1.42 -15.09
C ALA A 151 1.10 -2.82 -15.31
N GLN A 152 1.71 -3.41 -14.30
CA GLN A 152 2.26 -4.78 -14.36
C GLN A 152 1.19 -5.88 -14.31
N SER A 153 -0.06 -5.55 -14.01
CA SER A 153 -1.15 -6.52 -13.80
C SER A 153 -2.08 -6.69 -14.99
N GLY A 154 -1.68 -6.21 -16.18
CA GLY A 154 -2.40 -6.42 -17.42
C GLY A 154 -3.57 -5.46 -17.65
N ILE A 155 -3.66 -4.33 -16.95
CA ILE A 155 -4.62 -3.27 -17.30
C ILE A 155 -4.25 -2.68 -18.66
N ARG A 156 -5.25 -2.18 -19.41
CA ARG A 156 -5.05 -1.54 -20.68
C ARG A 156 -4.69 -0.06 -20.56
N GLU A 157 -5.37 0.63 -19.63
CA GLU A 157 -5.26 2.08 -19.52
C GLU A 157 -5.40 2.53 -18.06
N ILE A 158 -4.61 3.54 -17.68
CA ILE A 158 -4.73 4.20 -16.37
C ILE A 158 -4.80 5.72 -16.55
N SER A 159 -5.86 6.32 -16.01
CA SER A 159 -6.05 7.77 -15.93
C SER A 159 -5.75 8.23 -14.51
N ILE A 160 -4.68 9.00 -14.32
CA ILE A 160 -4.23 9.48 -13.01
C ILE A 160 -4.72 10.92 -12.83
N PHE A 161 -5.49 11.15 -11.76
CA PHE A 161 -5.95 12.48 -11.37
C PHE A 161 -5.18 12.97 -10.16
N ALA A 162 -4.57 14.14 -10.25
CA ALA A 162 -3.82 14.77 -9.18
C ALA A 162 -4.19 16.25 -9.04
N ARG A 163 -4.04 16.80 -7.83
CA ARG A 163 -4.22 18.25 -7.60
C ARG A 163 -3.14 19.01 -8.38
N ASN A 164 -3.50 20.17 -8.90
CA ASN A 164 -2.62 21.02 -9.68
C ASN A 164 -1.58 21.74 -8.81
N ASP A 165 -0.72 20.96 -8.16
CA ASP A 165 0.39 21.37 -7.31
C ASP A 165 1.58 20.42 -7.50
N ALA A 166 2.45 20.27 -6.50
CA ALA A 166 3.58 19.33 -6.54
C ALA A 166 3.16 17.87 -6.83
N PHE A 167 1.92 17.48 -6.46
CA PHE A 167 1.40 16.15 -6.77
C PHE A 167 1.09 15.97 -8.26
N PHE A 168 0.77 17.04 -9.00
CA PHE A 168 0.59 16.95 -10.46
C PHE A 168 1.91 16.65 -11.14
N VAL A 169 2.98 17.33 -10.77
CA VAL A 169 4.34 17.06 -11.29
C VAL A 169 4.73 15.60 -11.04
N GLN A 170 4.48 15.10 -9.84
CA GLN A 170 4.75 13.70 -9.51
C GLN A 170 3.88 12.73 -10.34
N ALA A 171 2.62 13.09 -10.62
CA ALA A 171 1.75 12.30 -11.49
C ALA A 171 2.25 12.28 -12.94
N GLU A 172 2.74 13.41 -13.48
CA GLU A 172 3.38 13.49 -14.81
C GLU A 172 4.61 12.59 -14.88
N GLU A 173 5.47 12.60 -13.85
CA GLU A 173 6.62 11.70 -13.76
C GLU A 173 6.20 10.23 -13.75
N ASN A 174 5.15 9.85 -13.01
CA ASN A 174 4.64 8.50 -12.98
C ASN A 174 4.10 8.07 -14.36
N VAL A 175 3.33 8.93 -15.03
CA VAL A 175 2.81 8.70 -16.38
C VAL A 175 3.95 8.53 -17.39
N ASN A 176 4.93 9.43 -17.34
CA ASN A 176 6.11 9.36 -18.22
C ASN A 176 6.89 8.06 -17.98
N TYR A 177 7.04 7.66 -16.72
CA TYR A 177 7.71 6.41 -16.37
C TYR A 177 6.97 5.18 -16.90
N ILE A 178 5.65 5.10 -16.68
CA ILE A 178 4.82 4.00 -17.21
C ILE A 178 4.89 3.93 -18.73
N ASN A 179 4.73 5.05 -19.42
CA ASN A 179 4.69 5.09 -20.87
C ASN A 179 6.05 4.85 -21.54
N ASN A 180 7.17 5.17 -20.88
CA ASN A 180 8.50 5.12 -21.47
C ASN A 180 9.36 3.98 -20.95
N GLU A 181 9.36 3.73 -19.64
CA GLU A 181 10.24 2.73 -19.01
C GLU A 181 9.55 1.38 -18.77
N MET A 182 8.21 1.34 -18.89
CA MET A 182 7.40 0.12 -18.69
C MET A 182 6.63 -0.28 -19.95
N LYS A 183 7.17 0.04 -21.13
CA LYS A 183 6.54 -0.22 -22.46
C LYS A 183 6.18 -1.69 -22.68
N GLU A 184 6.95 -2.60 -22.09
CA GLU A 184 6.74 -4.04 -22.21
C GLU A 184 5.39 -4.50 -21.68
N PHE A 185 4.78 -3.73 -20.79
CA PHE A 185 3.45 -4.04 -20.24
C PHE A 185 2.29 -3.54 -21.11
N GLY A 186 2.56 -2.70 -22.12
CA GLY A 186 1.56 -2.25 -23.10
C GLY A 186 0.48 -1.32 -22.55
N VAL A 187 0.67 -0.75 -21.36
CA VAL A 187 -0.30 0.13 -20.69
C VAL A 187 -0.18 1.56 -21.19
N LYS A 188 -1.31 2.21 -21.45
CA LYS A 188 -1.38 3.64 -21.71
C LYS A 188 -1.73 4.39 -20.43
N ALA A 189 -0.83 5.25 -19.96
CA ALA A 189 -1.06 6.14 -18.82
C ALA A 189 -1.30 7.58 -19.28
N THR A 190 -2.23 8.28 -18.64
CA THR A 190 -2.52 9.70 -18.89
C THR A 190 -2.76 10.41 -17.56
N VAL A 191 -2.29 11.66 -17.44
CA VAL A 191 -2.53 12.49 -16.25
C VAL A 191 -3.51 13.60 -16.55
N PHE A 192 -4.34 13.93 -15.55
CA PHE A 192 -5.33 15.00 -15.58
C PHE A 192 -5.31 15.78 -14.26
N PRO A 193 -5.56 17.10 -14.28
CA PRO A 193 -5.79 17.85 -13.05
C PRO A 193 -7.12 17.41 -12.43
N LEU A 194 -7.14 17.24 -11.11
CA LEU A 194 -8.34 16.82 -10.36
C LEU A 194 -9.47 17.86 -10.45
N GLU A 195 -9.10 19.09 -10.73
CA GLU A 195 -10.01 20.23 -10.93
C GLU A 195 -10.81 20.14 -12.25
N ASP A 196 -10.30 19.38 -13.25
CA ASP A 196 -11.04 19.13 -14.50
C ASP A 196 -12.13 18.07 -14.29
N LYS A 197 -13.30 18.55 -13.86
CA LYS A 197 -14.44 17.70 -13.54
C LYS A 197 -15.08 17.06 -14.79
N GLU A 198 -14.93 17.65 -15.96
CA GLU A 198 -15.41 17.08 -17.23
C GLU A 198 -14.54 15.89 -17.63
N ALA A 199 -13.21 16.05 -17.61
CA ALA A 199 -12.30 14.93 -17.81
C ALA A 199 -12.53 13.83 -16.77
N PHE A 200 -12.73 14.19 -15.51
CA PHE A 200 -12.97 13.22 -14.43
C PHE A 200 -14.20 12.35 -14.70
N ARG A 201 -15.31 12.96 -15.08
CA ARG A 201 -16.54 12.22 -15.47
C ARG A 201 -16.32 11.31 -16.67
N ARG A 202 -15.66 11.83 -17.70
CA ARG A 202 -15.39 11.08 -18.94
C ARG A 202 -14.53 9.85 -18.66
N GLU A 203 -13.42 10.04 -17.95
CA GLU A 203 -12.46 8.95 -17.67
C GLU A 203 -13.09 7.87 -16.78
N ILE A 204 -13.88 8.25 -15.75
CA ILE A 204 -14.56 7.28 -14.90
C ILE A 204 -15.65 6.53 -15.67
N ALA A 205 -16.38 7.22 -16.58
CA ALA A 205 -17.42 6.56 -17.37
C ALA A 205 -16.90 5.36 -18.19
N GLU A 206 -15.63 5.39 -18.59
CA GLU A 206 -14.95 4.33 -19.33
C GLU A 206 -14.18 3.34 -18.45
N SER A 207 -14.04 3.62 -17.13
CA SER A 207 -13.24 2.82 -16.22
C SER A 207 -14.05 1.71 -15.56
N ALA A 208 -13.43 0.55 -15.39
CA ALA A 208 -13.97 -0.53 -14.56
C ALA A 208 -13.73 -0.27 -13.06
N ILE A 209 -12.70 0.50 -12.73
CA ILE A 209 -12.26 0.76 -11.35
C ILE A 209 -12.04 2.26 -11.16
N LEU A 210 -12.60 2.82 -10.08
CA LEU A 210 -12.25 4.11 -9.50
C LEU A 210 -11.46 3.85 -8.21
N ALA A 211 -10.22 4.31 -8.15
CA ALA A 211 -9.32 4.09 -7.02
C ALA A 211 -8.97 5.41 -6.32
N ASN A 212 -9.23 5.51 -5.01
CA ASN A 212 -8.69 6.56 -4.17
C ASN A 212 -7.33 6.13 -3.60
N GLY A 213 -6.26 6.75 -4.08
CA GLY A 213 -4.89 6.60 -3.57
C GLY A 213 -4.45 7.74 -2.66
N THR A 214 -5.39 8.59 -2.20
CA THR A 214 -5.12 9.76 -1.34
C THR A 214 -5.46 9.50 0.11
N SER A 215 -5.21 10.49 0.98
CA SER A 215 -5.63 10.49 2.38
C SER A 215 -7.05 11.04 2.62
N LEU A 216 -7.78 11.44 1.56
CA LEU A 216 -9.17 11.86 1.70
C LEU A 216 -10.04 10.70 2.20
N GLY A 217 -10.86 10.96 3.20
CA GLY A 217 -11.64 9.92 3.88
C GLY A 217 -10.99 9.39 5.16
N MET A 218 -9.73 9.77 5.46
CA MET A 218 -9.02 9.50 6.72
C MET A 218 -8.99 10.75 7.60
N LYS A 219 -9.06 10.61 8.92
CA LYS A 219 -8.97 11.77 9.84
C LYS A 219 -7.69 12.59 9.61
N PRO A 220 -7.76 13.92 9.63
CA PRO A 220 -8.95 14.77 9.92
C PRO A 220 -9.87 15.05 8.70
N LEU A 221 -9.62 14.42 7.55
CA LEU A 221 -10.33 14.62 6.28
C LEU A 221 -11.42 13.57 6.03
N ASP A 222 -11.90 12.90 7.07
CA ASP A 222 -12.88 11.81 7.02
C ASP A 222 -14.28 12.25 6.55
N HIS A 223 -14.55 13.55 6.58
CA HIS A 223 -15.77 14.16 6.06
C HIS A 223 -15.74 14.46 4.55
N LEU A 224 -14.60 14.25 3.87
CA LEU A 224 -14.40 14.52 2.44
C LEU A 224 -14.33 13.23 1.61
N SER A 225 -14.70 13.35 0.33
CA SER A 225 -14.57 12.31 -0.68
C SER A 225 -14.01 12.90 -1.98
N ILE A 226 -13.34 12.07 -2.77
CA ILE A 226 -12.82 12.46 -4.09
C ILE A 226 -13.91 12.78 -5.12
N ILE A 227 -15.16 12.39 -4.83
CA ILE A 227 -16.31 12.53 -5.73
C ILE A 227 -17.41 13.47 -5.17
N ASP A 228 -17.14 14.24 -4.11
CA ASP A 228 -18.17 15.08 -3.48
C ASP A 228 -18.91 16.00 -4.46
N ASP A 229 -18.20 16.50 -5.48
CA ASP A 229 -18.77 17.37 -6.53
C ASP A 229 -19.22 16.60 -7.78
N THR A 230 -19.12 15.26 -7.79
CA THR A 230 -19.30 14.43 -8.99
C THR A 230 -19.95 13.07 -8.67
N LEU A 231 -20.97 13.04 -7.80
CA LEU A 231 -21.67 11.81 -7.41
C LEU A 231 -22.30 11.05 -8.59
N ASP A 232 -22.60 11.77 -9.66
CA ASP A 232 -23.15 11.23 -10.91
C ASP A 232 -22.22 10.24 -11.65
N VAL A 233 -20.95 10.15 -11.26
CA VAL A 233 -20.01 9.16 -11.83
C VAL A 233 -20.23 7.73 -11.34
N LEU A 234 -20.95 7.57 -10.24
CA LEU A 234 -21.19 6.26 -9.64
C LEU A 234 -22.21 5.45 -10.43
N ARG A 235 -21.92 4.18 -10.66
CA ARG A 235 -22.79 3.23 -11.34
C ARG A 235 -22.58 1.81 -10.79
N LYS A 236 -23.57 0.93 -10.98
CA LYS A 236 -23.61 -0.41 -10.37
C LYS A 236 -22.48 -1.34 -10.80
N ASP A 237 -21.96 -1.16 -11.99
CA ASP A 237 -20.85 -1.97 -12.55
C ASP A 237 -19.47 -1.41 -12.23
N LEU A 238 -19.39 -0.24 -11.57
CA LEU A 238 -18.12 0.34 -11.14
C LEU A 238 -17.61 -0.32 -9.86
N VAL A 239 -16.35 -0.66 -9.84
CA VAL A 239 -15.64 -1.02 -8.61
C VAL A 239 -14.99 0.24 -8.03
N VAL A 240 -15.37 0.60 -6.81
CA VAL A 240 -14.79 1.75 -6.10
C VAL A 240 -13.88 1.25 -4.99
N THR A 241 -12.63 1.67 -5.02
CA THR A 241 -11.62 1.24 -4.05
C THR A 241 -11.02 2.41 -3.30
N ASP A 242 -10.69 2.18 -2.04
CA ASP A 242 -10.08 3.18 -1.18
C ASP A 242 -8.87 2.59 -0.45
N VAL A 243 -7.75 3.30 -0.42
CA VAL A 243 -6.58 2.88 0.40
C VAL A 243 -6.80 3.16 1.88
N VAL A 244 -7.80 3.98 2.22
CA VAL A 244 -8.19 4.26 3.60
C VAL A 244 -8.81 3.00 4.21
N TYR A 245 -8.33 2.63 5.39
CA TYR A 245 -8.85 1.51 6.19
C TYR A 245 -9.31 1.94 7.59
N ASN A 246 -9.06 3.18 7.97
CA ASN A 246 -9.55 3.78 9.21
C ASN A 246 -10.07 5.21 8.95
N PRO A 247 -11.39 5.42 8.93
CA PRO A 247 -12.46 4.45 9.22
C PRO A 247 -12.49 3.29 8.22
N GLN A 248 -13.06 2.14 8.61
CA GLN A 248 -13.22 0.99 7.70
C GLN A 248 -14.13 1.32 6.52
N LYS A 249 -15.10 2.19 6.72
CA LYS A 249 -15.99 2.71 5.70
C LYS A 249 -15.83 4.23 5.58
N SER A 250 -15.08 4.66 4.57
CA SER A 250 -14.92 6.07 4.24
C SER A 250 -16.18 6.65 3.62
N LYS A 251 -16.28 7.98 3.52
CA LYS A 251 -17.37 8.65 2.83
C LYS A 251 -17.50 8.18 1.38
N LEU A 252 -16.38 8.04 0.67
CA LEU A 252 -16.34 7.51 -0.70
C LEU A 252 -17.03 6.14 -0.82
N LEU A 253 -16.68 5.22 0.07
CA LEU A 253 -17.24 3.86 0.05
C LEU A 253 -18.72 3.85 0.42
N SER A 254 -19.17 4.73 1.34
CA SER A 254 -20.58 4.89 1.65
C SER A 254 -21.39 5.37 0.43
N GLN A 255 -20.86 6.38 -0.27
CA GLN A 255 -21.46 6.91 -1.51
C GLN A 255 -21.52 5.84 -2.61
N ALA A 256 -20.46 5.02 -2.74
CA ALA A 256 -20.39 3.93 -3.71
C ALA A 256 -21.47 2.86 -3.43
N GLU A 257 -21.61 2.42 -2.19
CA GLU A 257 -22.63 1.42 -1.80
C GLU A 257 -24.06 1.94 -1.99
N GLU A 258 -24.32 3.21 -1.64
CA GLU A 258 -25.63 3.85 -1.87
C GLU A 258 -26.01 3.87 -3.36
N ALA A 259 -25.03 4.03 -4.26
CA ALA A 259 -25.23 3.95 -5.70
C ALA A 259 -25.28 2.51 -6.25
N GLY A 260 -25.06 1.50 -5.39
CA GLY A 260 -25.01 0.08 -5.75
C GLY A 260 -23.71 -0.36 -6.42
N ALA A 261 -22.67 0.46 -6.37
CA ALA A 261 -21.32 0.12 -6.82
C ALA A 261 -20.65 -0.84 -5.84
N LYS A 262 -19.68 -1.63 -6.35
CA LYS A 262 -18.87 -2.49 -5.50
C LYS A 262 -17.83 -1.67 -4.75
N ALA A 263 -17.91 -1.61 -3.42
CA ALA A 263 -16.99 -0.89 -2.56
C ALA A 263 -15.93 -1.83 -1.95
N ILE A 264 -14.65 -1.45 -2.00
CA ILE A 264 -13.53 -2.22 -1.43
C ILE A 264 -12.64 -1.27 -0.63
N ASN A 265 -12.48 -1.54 0.67
CA ASN A 265 -11.66 -0.72 1.56
C ASN A 265 -10.17 -1.09 1.53
N GLY A 266 -9.33 -0.27 2.19
CA GLY A 266 -7.88 -0.44 2.24
C GLY A 266 -7.39 -1.53 3.20
N LEU A 267 -8.28 -2.17 3.97
CA LEU A 267 -7.88 -3.17 4.97
C LEU A 267 -7.17 -4.37 4.33
N GLY A 268 -7.73 -4.89 3.23
CA GLY A 268 -7.10 -5.99 2.51
C GLY A 268 -5.73 -5.61 1.94
N MET A 269 -5.57 -4.41 1.39
CA MET A 269 -4.25 -3.90 0.97
C MET A 269 -3.26 -3.88 2.13
N MET A 270 -3.67 -3.35 3.30
CA MET A 270 -2.84 -3.29 4.50
C MET A 270 -2.42 -4.69 4.97
N LEU A 271 -3.34 -5.65 4.96
CA LEU A 271 -3.06 -7.05 5.33
C LEU A 271 -2.11 -7.73 4.34
N TRP A 272 -2.39 -7.62 3.04
CA TRP A 272 -1.58 -8.28 2.01
C TRP A 272 -0.17 -7.71 1.90
N GLN A 273 0.02 -6.36 1.96
CA GLN A 273 1.36 -5.78 1.93
C GLN A 273 2.19 -6.26 3.12
N GLY A 274 1.58 -6.36 4.31
CA GLY A 274 2.26 -6.86 5.50
C GLY A 274 2.54 -8.35 5.44
N ALA A 275 1.64 -9.17 4.88
CA ALA A 275 1.89 -10.60 4.69
C ALA A 275 3.01 -10.87 3.69
N LEU A 276 3.11 -10.08 2.61
CA LEU A 276 4.22 -10.14 1.66
C LEU A 276 5.55 -9.76 2.34
N ALA A 277 5.55 -8.69 3.14
CA ALA A 277 6.72 -8.30 3.93
C ALA A 277 7.11 -9.38 4.94
N PHE A 278 6.14 -9.96 5.65
CA PHE A 278 6.37 -11.08 6.57
C PHE A 278 7.08 -12.25 5.89
N LYS A 279 6.63 -12.64 4.69
CA LYS A 279 7.25 -13.71 3.90
C LYS A 279 8.68 -13.36 3.48
N LEU A 280 8.93 -12.10 3.12
CA LEU A 280 10.28 -11.61 2.79
C LEU A 280 11.23 -11.69 3.99
N PHE A 281 10.76 -11.37 5.21
CA PHE A 281 11.56 -11.44 6.44
C PHE A 281 11.83 -12.87 6.89
N THR A 282 10.87 -13.76 6.74
CA THR A 282 10.87 -15.07 7.42
C THR A 282 11.00 -16.27 6.48
N GLY A 283 10.66 -16.12 5.21
CA GLY A 283 10.48 -17.23 4.25
C GLY A 283 9.18 -18.02 4.42
N VAL A 284 8.32 -17.66 5.39
CA VAL A 284 7.08 -18.36 5.72
C VAL A 284 5.88 -17.50 5.36
N ASP A 285 4.80 -18.12 4.88
CA ASP A 285 3.55 -17.39 4.60
C ASP A 285 2.83 -17.02 5.90
N MET A 286 2.35 -15.76 5.99
CA MET A 286 1.50 -15.33 7.09
C MET A 286 0.11 -15.97 6.97
N PRO A 287 -0.48 -16.53 8.03
CA PRO A 287 -1.85 -17.05 8.00
C PRO A 287 -2.88 -15.91 8.01
N ILE A 288 -3.05 -15.22 6.87
CA ILE A 288 -3.80 -13.96 6.74
C ILE A 288 -5.25 -14.11 7.25
N GLY A 289 -5.93 -15.21 6.92
CA GLY A 289 -7.31 -15.44 7.36
C GLY A 289 -7.46 -15.40 8.89
N GLN A 290 -6.58 -16.10 9.62
CA GLN A 290 -6.56 -16.10 11.08
C GLN A 290 -6.15 -14.74 11.65
N VAL A 291 -5.17 -14.08 11.02
CA VAL A 291 -4.73 -12.74 11.43
C VAL A 291 -5.86 -11.73 11.28
N LYS A 292 -6.58 -11.77 10.14
CA LYS A 292 -7.73 -10.90 9.87
C LYS A 292 -8.83 -11.12 10.92
N GLU A 293 -9.23 -12.37 11.12
CA GLU A 293 -10.27 -12.74 12.10
C GLU A 293 -9.94 -12.26 13.52
N ILE A 294 -8.71 -12.46 13.98
CA ILE A 294 -8.30 -12.09 15.35
C ILE A 294 -8.20 -10.57 15.52
N LEU A 295 -7.72 -9.84 14.51
CA LEU A 295 -7.51 -8.39 14.63
C LEU A 295 -8.76 -7.56 14.34
N PHE A 296 -9.65 -8.04 13.47
CA PHE A 296 -10.77 -7.25 12.94
C PHE A 296 -12.13 -7.92 13.10
N GLY A 297 -12.18 -9.20 13.48
CA GLY A 297 -13.39 -10.00 13.57
C GLY A 297 -13.80 -10.60 12.22
N ASN A 298 -14.88 -11.37 12.25
CA ASN A 298 -15.55 -11.85 11.02
C ASN A 298 -16.55 -10.75 10.59
N ASP A 299 -16.22 -9.99 9.56
CA ASP A 299 -17.20 -9.18 8.81
C ASP A 299 -17.81 -10.00 7.69
#